data_ee256e4c917e65c5579919bfce5e1705
#
_entry.id   ee256e4c917e65c5579919bfce5e1705
#
_cell.length_a   1.000
_cell.length_b   1.000
_cell.length_c   1.000
_cell.angle_alpha   90.00
_cell.angle_beta   90.00
_cell.angle_gamma   90.00
#
_symmetry.space_group_name_H-M   'P 1'
#
loop_
_entity.id
_entity.type
_entity.pdbx_description
1 polymer ?
#
loop_
_entity_poly.entity_id
_entity_poly.type
_entity_poly.pdbx_seq_one_letter_code
_entity_poly.pdbx_strand_id
1 'polypeptide(L)'
;MTINEESRLPPGQREIDYFPRFGLTQFARRFPADANIVRLRVSIGDRADVEVGQQLERIPRVEQRCDFHCVTTWTRRDLSWSGVLFSDFYRQLVQPLTRTSKEATFVILRAQDGARTSLPLEDLLATDVLLADQLFGVPLSIEHGAPLRLIAPAHYGYKSIKHLNRIEFLSSDANYRPYGFRFMVHPRARVALEERGQWLPGWMLRYLYRPLIGPTIRAFDKAMKFSDHAAKI
;
A
#
# COMPACT_ATOMS: atom_id res chain seq x y z
N MET A 1 25.27 8.28 -27.49
CA MET A 1 23.96 8.73 -26.97
C MET A 1 23.47 7.65 -26.02
N THR A 2 23.81 7.75 -24.75
CA THR A 2 23.30 6.90 -23.68
C THR A 2 21.88 7.35 -23.40
N ILE A 3 20.90 6.56 -23.83
CA ILE A 3 19.50 6.76 -23.46
C ILE A 3 19.43 6.41 -21.96
N ASN A 4 19.11 7.43 -21.17
CA ASN A 4 18.98 7.32 -19.72
C ASN A 4 17.91 6.25 -19.40
N GLU A 5 18.28 5.09 -18.91
CA GLU A 5 17.33 4.01 -18.56
C GLU A 5 16.31 4.44 -17.48
N GLU A 6 16.66 5.47 -16.69
CA GLU A 6 15.79 6.04 -15.63
C GLU A 6 14.53 6.75 -16.14
N SER A 7 14.42 7.03 -17.45
CA SER A 7 13.27 7.77 -18.01
C SER A 7 12.14 6.86 -18.51
N ARG A 8 12.33 5.54 -18.60
CA ARG A 8 11.36 4.63 -19.22
C ARG A 8 10.37 4.09 -18.20
N LEU A 9 9.08 4.40 -18.44
CA LEU A 9 8.00 3.81 -17.62
C LEU A 9 7.97 2.28 -17.74
N PRO A 10 7.61 1.56 -16.66
CA PRO A 10 7.42 0.13 -16.71
C PRO A 10 6.38 -0.31 -17.75
N PRO A 11 6.37 -1.60 -18.15
CA PRO A 11 5.49 -2.08 -19.20
C PRO A 11 4.02 -1.71 -19.00
N GLY A 12 3.43 -1.09 -20.04
CA GLY A 12 2.02 -0.72 -20.06
C GLY A 12 1.60 0.42 -19.16
N GLN A 13 2.51 1.12 -18.51
CA GLN A 13 2.24 2.31 -17.71
C GLN A 13 2.19 3.58 -18.57
N ARG A 14 1.40 4.56 -18.11
CA ARG A 14 1.32 5.93 -18.66
C ARG A 14 1.41 6.90 -17.51
N GLU A 15 2.18 7.97 -17.69
CA GLU A 15 2.29 9.02 -16.68
C GLU A 15 1.00 9.84 -16.58
N ILE A 16 0.70 10.30 -15.37
CA ILE A 16 -0.36 11.26 -15.07
C ILE A 16 0.18 12.36 -14.16
N ASP A 17 -0.32 13.59 -14.34
CA ASP A 17 0.20 14.77 -13.64
C ASP A 17 -0.34 14.96 -12.22
N TYR A 18 -1.34 14.19 -11.82
CA TYR A 18 -1.95 14.27 -10.49
C TYR A 18 -1.96 12.89 -9.82
N PHE A 19 -2.14 12.87 -8.50
CA PHE A 19 -2.18 11.63 -7.70
C PHE A 19 -3.60 11.41 -7.17
N PRO A 20 -4.48 10.66 -7.89
CA PRO A 20 -5.87 10.52 -7.50
C PRO A 20 -6.03 9.61 -6.28
N ARG A 21 -7.08 9.86 -5.49
CA ARG A 21 -7.60 8.83 -4.59
C ARG A 21 -8.18 7.70 -5.44
N PHE A 22 -7.60 6.50 -5.31
CA PHE A 22 -7.90 5.38 -6.19
C PHE A 22 -7.89 4.05 -5.41
N GLY A 23 -8.71 3.10 -5.85
CA GLY A 23 -8.81 1.76 -5.24
C GLY A 23 -10.00 0.98 -5.78
N LEU A 24 -10.40 -0.08 -5.10
CA LEU A 24 -11.64 -0.78 -5.42
C LEU A 24 -12.84 0.10 -5.03
N THR A 25 -13.81 0.28 -5.92
CA THR A 25 -14.95 1.21 -5.76
C THR A 25 -15.80 0.94 -4.52
N GLN A 26 -15.83 -0.29 -4.02
CA GLN A 26 -16.49 -0.63 -2.75
C GLN A 26 -15.89 0.08 -1.52
N PHE A 27 -14.66 0.58 -1.63
CA PHE A 27 -13.99 1.37 -0.58
C PHE A 27 -14.10 2.87 -0.79
N ALA A 28 -14.70 3.35 -1.88
CA ALA A 28 -14.77 4.78 -2.18
C ALA A 28 -15.44 5.60 -1.06
N ARG A 29 -16.49 5.04 -0.42
CA ARG A 29 -17.22 5.67 0.69
C ARG A 29 -16.76 5.26 2.07
N ARG A 30 -15.64 4.56 2.17
CA ARG A 30 -15.07 4.15 3.46
C ARG A 30 -13.89 5.04 3.79
N PHE A 31 -13.93 5.60 4.96
CA PHE A 31 -12.92 6.51 5.49
C PHE A 31 -12.30 5.92 6.76
N PRO A 32 -11.06 6.31 7.12
CA PRO A 32 -10.50 5.91 8.39
C PRO A 32 -11.32 6.50 9.54
N ALA A 33 -11.48 5.73 10.61
CA ALA A 33 -12.16 6.21 11.82
C ALA A 33 -11.34 7.32 12.51
N ASP A 34 -10.01 7.25 12.40
CA ASP A 34 -9.08 8.24 12.92
C ASP A 34 -7.98 8.47 11.87
N ALA A 35 -7.95 9.69 11.32
CA ALA A 35 -6.97 10.10 10.33
C ALA A 35 -5.75 10.83 10.93
N ASN A 36 -5.76 11.11 12.24
CA ASN A 36 -4.76 11.95 12.88
C ASN A 36 -3.79 11.15 13.77
N ILE A 37 -4.25 10.03 14.33
CA ILE A 37 -3.47 9.24 15.29
C ILE A 37 -3.06 7.91 14.67
N VAL A 38 -1.76 7.62 14.67
CA VAL A 38 -1.24 6.32 14.23
C VAL A 38 -1.51 5.27 15.31
N ARG A 39 -2.48 4.41 15.05
CA ARG A 39 -2.78 3.23 15.87
C ARG A 39 -2.42 1.99 15.06
N LEU A 40 -1.21 1.47 15.27
CA LEU A 40 -0.71 0.30 14.57
C LEU A 40 -0.60 -0.89 15.51
N ARG A 41 -1.30 -1.98 15.18
CA ARG A 41 -1.24 -3.25 15.90
C ARG A 41 -0.44 -4.28 15.10
N VAL A 42 0.35 -5.06 15.81
CA VAL A 42 1.11 -6.18 15.26
C VAL A 42 0.61 -7.47 15.89
N SER A 43 0.32 -8.49 15.08
CA SER A 43 0.09 -9.85 15.52
C SER A 43 1.08 -10.84 14.90
N ILE A 44 1.46 -11.88 15.65
CA ILE A 44 2.43 -12.88 15.24
C ILE A 44 1.80 -14.26 15.48
N GLY A 45 1.42 -14.92 14.38
CA GLY A 45 0.64 -16.15 14.44
C GLY A 45 -0.67 -15.94 15.21
N ASP A 46 -0.96 -16.80 16.17
CA ASP A 46 -2.19 -16.76 16.98
C ASP A 46 -2.05 -15.93 18.27
N ARG A 47 -0.99 -15.15 18.42
CA ARG A 47 -0.78 -14.31 19.61
C ARG A 47 -1.69 -13.09 19.60
N ALA A 48 -1.94 -12.57 20.81
CA ALA A 48 -2.66 -11.31 20.99
C ALA A 48 -1.95 -10.14 20.28
N ASP A 49 -2.73 -9.20 19.78
CA ASP A 49 -2.23 -7.99 19.14
C ASP A 49 -1.42 -7.14 20.14
N VAL A 50 -0.31 -6.60 19.67
CA VAL A 50 0.50 -5.62 20.39
C VAL A 50 0.36 -4.27 19.69
N GLU A 51 0.00 -3.23 20.43
CA GLU A 51 -0.04 -1.85 19.92
C GLU A 51 1.39 -1.30 19.86
N VAL A 52 1.79 -0.83 18.67
CA VAL A 52 3.16 -0.34 18.43
C VAL A 52 3.18 1.04 17.75
N GLY A 53 2.03 1.69 17.62
CA GLY A 53 1.92 2.95 16.87
C GLY A 53 2.81 4.07 17.43
N GLN A 54 2.84 4.23 18.75
CA GLN A 54 3.69 5.25 19.40
C GLN A 54 5.19 4.94 19.30
N GLN A 55 5.56 3.67 19.26
CA GLN A 55 6.96 3.26 19.16
C GLN A 55 7.59 3.59 17.79
N LEU A 56 6.77 3.80 16.74
CA LEU A 56 7.26 4.24 15.43
C LEU A 56 8.00 5.57 15.49
N GLU A 57 7.64 6.48 16.41
CA GLU A 57 8.30 7.78 16.59
C GLU A 57 9.75 7.64 17.04
N ARG A 58 10.14 6.51 17.62
CA ARG A 58 11.50 6.24 18.11
C ARG A 58 12.42 5.66 17.03
N ILE A 59 11.88 5.25 15.89
CA ILE A 59 12.64 4.68 14.79
C ILE A 59 13.12 5.81 13.88
N PRO A 60 14.38 5.77 13.39
CA PRO A 60 14.89 6.77 12.46
C PRO A 60 13.97 6.94 11.24
N ARG A 61 13.69 8.20 10.92
CA ARG A 61 12.89 8.55 9.75
C ARG A 61 13.77 8.71 8.52
N VAL A 62 13.22 8.36 7.38
CA VAL A 62 13.84 8.56 6.07
C VAL A 62 12.89 9.31 5.13
N GLU A 63 13.48 10.03 4.20
CA GLU A 63 12.77 10.59 3.04
C GLU A 63 13.20 9.82 1.80
N GLN A 64 12.23 9.46 0.97
CA GLN A 64 12.45 8.67 -0.25
C GLN A 64 11.59 9.21 -1.38
N ARG A 65 12.19 9.35 -2.56
CA ARG A 65 11.48 9.63 -3.80
C ARG A 65 11.29 8.36 -4.61
N CYS A 66 10.08 8.11 -5.04
CA CYS A 66 9.77 6.97 -5.90
C CYS A 66 8.53 7.20 -6.74
N ASP A 67 8.42 6.43 -7.82
CA ASP A 67 7.23 6.38 -8.66
C ASP A 67 6.16 5.50 -8.02
N PHE A 68 4.90 5.83 -8.25
CA PHE A 68 3.76 5.03 -7.82
C PHE A 68 3.03 4.49 -9.04
N HIS A 69 2.96 3.16 -9.16
CA HIS A 69 2.42 2.46 -10.31
C HIS A 69 1.07 1.81 -10.00
N CYS A 70 0.01 2.27 -10.63
CA CYS A 70 -1.29 1.62 -10.49
C CYS A 70 -1.42 0.39 -11.40
N VAL A 71 -2.04 -0.68 -10.90
CA VAL A 71 -2.32 -1.88 -11.70
C VAL A 71 -3.19 -1.57 -12.92
N THR A 72 -3.98 -0.48 -12.87
CA THR A 72 -4.85 -0.03 -13.98
C THR A 72 -4.13 0.82 -15.03
N THR A 73 -2.78 0.78 -15.06
CA THR A 73 -1.92 1.33 -16.11
C THR A 73 -1.52 2.81 -16.01
N TRP A 74 -1.74 3.48 -14.90
CA TRP A 74 -1.22 4.82 -14.70
C TRP A 74 -0.08 4.87 -13.69
N THR A 75 0.80 5.81 -13.84
CA THR A 75 1.94 6.10 -12.96
C THR A 75 1.93 7.56 -12.56
N ARG A 76 2.11 7.83 -11.27
CA ARG A 76 2.50 9.14 -10.78
C ARG A 76 3.97 9.08 -10.37
N ARG A 77 4.79 9.93 -11.02
CA ARG A 77 6.24 9.95 -10.80
C ARG A 77 6.63 10.87 -9.67
N ASP A 78 7.83 10.64 -9.16
CA ASP A 78 8.59 11.53 -8.30
C ASP A 78 7.83 11.95 -7.03
N LEU A 79 7.15 11.00 -6.39
CA LEU A 79 6.49 11.24 -5.10
C LEU A 79 7.52 11.18 -3.98
N SER A 80 7.62 12.25 -3.18
CA SER A 80 8.49 12.30 -1.99
C SER A 80 7.72 11.86 -0.75
N TRP A 81 8.08 10.70 -0.22
CA TRP A 81 7.50 10.09 0.96
C TRP A 81 8.44 10.21 2.14
N SER A 82 7.90 10.46 3.33
CA SER A 82 8.66 10.40 4.58
C SER A 82 8.00 9.44 5.56
N GLY A 83 8.81 8.70 6.30
CA GLY A 83 8.34 7.69 7.24
C GLY A 83 9.47 6.83 7.78
N VAL A 84 9.15 5.60 8.13
CA VAL A 84 10.07 4.63 8.73
C VAL A 84 10.28 3.48 7.75
N LEU A 85 11.52 3.04 7.54
CA LEU A 85 11.79 1.83 6.76
C LEU A 85 11.07 0.63 7.40
N PHE A 86 10.38 -0.18 6.57
CA PHE A 86 9.72 -1.38 7.07
C PHE A 86 10.72 -2.37 7.68
N SER A 87 11.93 -2.45 7.13
CA SER A 87 13.02 -3.28 7.66
C SER A 87 13.45 -2.85 9.07
N ASP A 88 13.51 -1.54 9.34
CA ASP A 88 13.85 -1.00 10.67
C ASP A 88 12.71 -1.23 11.67
N PHE A 89 11.47 -0.98 11.25
CA PHE A 89 10.28 -1.33 12.02
C PHE A 89 10.27 -2.83 12.39
N TYR A 90 10.51 -3.71 11.43
CA TYR A 90 10.55 -5.15 11.65
C TYR A 90 11.64 -5.52 12.67
N ARG A 91 12.87 -5.05 12.44
CA ARG A 91 14.03 -5.37 13.29
C ARG A 91 13.86 -4.88 14.73
N GLN A 92 13.34 -3.66 14.92
CA GLN A 92 13.28 -3.03 16.23
C GLN A 92 12.04 -3.40 17.05
N LEU A 93 10.87 -3.55 16.39
CA LEU A 93 9.60 -3.75 17.09
C LEU A 93 9.03 -5.17 16.92
N VAL A 94 9.21 -5.81 15.76
CA VAL A 94 8.59 -7.11 15.49
C VAL A 94 9.50 -8.27 15.87
N GLN A 95 10.76 -8.23 15.44
CA GLN A 95 11.71 -9.32 15.66
C GLN A 95 11.90 -9.67 17.14
N PRO A 96 11.94 -8.73 18.10
CA PRO A 96 11.98 -9.07 19.52
C PRO A 96 10.76 -9.85 20.02
N LEU A 97 9.59 -9.67 19.38
CA LEU A 97 8.35 -10.39 19.69
C LEU A 97 8.32 -11.79 19.08
N THR A 98 9.14 -12.08 18.07
CA THR A 98 9.12 -13.36 17.32
C THR A 98 9.99 -14.46 17.93
N ARG A 99 10.83 -14.17 18.92
CA ARG A 99 11.89 -15.06 19.47
C ARG A 99 11.47 -16.50 19.84
N THR A 100 10.17 -16.79 19.87
CA THR A 100 9.63 -18.11 20.21
C THR A 100 8.61 -18.64 19.20
N SER A 101 8.43 -17.99 18.04
CA SER A 101 7.48 -18.40 17.01
C SER A 101 8.21 -18.93 15.77
N LYS A 102 7.52 -19.75 14.94
CA LYS A 102 8.01 -20.12 13.60
C LYS A 102 8.31 -18.86 12.81
N GLU A 103 9.36 -18.88 11.99
CA GLU A 103 9.69 -17.76 11.11
C GLU A 103 8.49 -17.39 10.25
N ALA A 104 8.09 -16.13 10.34
CA ALA A 104 7.05 -15.59 9.47
C ALA A 104 7.61 -15.43 8.06
N THR A 105 6.88 -15.91 7.07
CA THR A 105 7.23 -15.75 5.64
C THR A 105 6.22 -14.92 4.87
N PHE A 106 5.04 -14.73 5.48
CA PHE A 106 3.89 -14.08 4.85
C PHE A 106 3.30 -13.01 5.78
N VAL A 107 2.96 -11.87 5.20
CA VAL A 107 2.44 -10.73 5.97
C VAL A 107 1.11 -10.26 5.38
N ILE A 108 0.09 -10.14 6.24
CA ILE A 108 -1.18 -9.50 5.90
C ILE A 108 -1.17 -8.09 6.51
N LEU A 109 -1.54 -7.11 5.68
CA LEU A 109 -1.70 -5.72 6.07
C LEU A 109 -3.18 -5.36 5.99
N ARG A 110 -3.70 -4.77 7.07
CA ARG A 110 -5.11 -4.35 7.17
C ARG A 110 -5.23 -2.86 7.41
N ALA A 111 -6.26 -2.28 6.87
CA ALA A 111 -6.56 -0.86 6.95
C ALA A 111 -7.82 -0.57 7.76
N GLN A 112 -7.92 0.65 8.28
CA GLN A 112 -9.10 1.11 9.04
C GLN A 112 -10.38 1.12 8.20
N ASP A 113 -10.30 1.34 6.89
CA ASP A 113 -11.44 1.32 5.96
C ASP A 113 -11.90 -0.10 5.61
N GLY A 114 -11.24 -1.12 6.19
CA GLY A 114 -11.51 -2.53 5.98
C GLY A 114 -10.78 -3.14 4.78
N ALA A 115 -9.95 -2.37 4.06
CA ALA A 115 -9.10 -2.91 3.02
C ALA A 115 -8.04 -3.86 3.61
N ARG A 116 -7.57 -4.80 2.80
CA ARG A 116 -6.45 -5.68 3.16
C ARG A 116 -5.64 -6.04 1.93
N THR A 117 -4.36 -6.24 2.14
CA THR A 117 -3.43 -6.78 1.16
C THR A 117 -2.42 -7.72 1.82
N SER A 118 -1.58 -8.36 1.04
CA SER A 118 -0.53 -9.23 1.56
C SER A 118 0.71 -9.14 0.69
N LEU A 119 1.86 -9.40 1.30
CA LEU A 119 3.15 -9.57 0.62
C LEU A 119 3.97 -10.64 1.34
N PRO A 120 4.90 -11.32 0.67
CA PRO A 120 5.98 -12.04 1.33
C PRO A 120 6.78 -11.10 2.23
N LEU A 121 7.26 -11.61 3.36
CA LEU A 121 8.08 -10.81 4.28
C LEU A 121 9.37 -10.34 3.61
N GLU A 122 9.98 -11.15 2.75
CA GLU A 122 11.19 -10.78 1.99
C GLU A 122 11.00 -9.53 1.13
N ASP A 123 9.82 -9.38 0.50
CA ASP A 123 9.49 -8.20 -0.31
C ASP A 123 9.32 -6.94 0.55
N LEU A 124 8.76 -7.09 1.76
CA LEU A 124 8.59 -5.98 2.70
C LEU A 124 9.91 -5.53 3.35
N LEU A 125 10.89 -6.43 3.44
CA LEU A 125 12.22 -6.11 3.99
C LEU A 125 13.15 -5.44 2.96
N ALA A 126 12.69 -5.20 1.73
CA ALA A 126 13.46 -4.44 0.75
C ALA A 126 13.78 -3.02 1.25
N THR A 127 14.90 -2.49 0.79
CA THR A 127 15.49 -1.23 1.30
C THR A 127 14.68 0.02 0.98
N ASP A 128 13.67 -0.10 0.10
CA ASP A 128 12.81 0.97 -0.39
C ASP A 128 11.35 0.86 0.09
N VAL A 129 11.06 -0.05 1.02
CA VAL A 129 9.71 -0.20 1.57
C VAL A 129 9.53 0.62 2.83
N LEU A 130 8.53 1.50 2.84
CA LEU A 130 8.25 2.45 3.90
C LEU A 130 6.89 2.25 4.56
N LEU A 131 6.85 2.48 5.86
CA LEU A 131 5.66 2.91 6.60
C LEU A 131 5.65 4.44 6.57
N ALA A 132 4.91 5.03 5.64
CA ALA A 132 4.90 6.46 5.39
C ALA A 132 3.73 7.15 6.08
N ASP A 133 3.98 8.32 6.66
CA ASP A 133 3.00 9.20 7.29
C ASP A 133 3.01 10.62 6.69
N GLN A 134 3.95 10.92 5.77
CA GLN A 134 4.03 12.19 5.06
C GLN A 134 4.21 12.00 3.56
N LEU A 135 3.70 12.97 2.79
CA LEU A 135 3.88 13.13 1.35
C LEU A 135 4.27 14.57 1.06
N PHE A 136 5.39 14.79 0.35
CA PHE A 136 5.96 16.12 0.10
C PHE A 136 6.19 16.95 1.37
N GLY A 137 6.65 16.31 2.45
CA GLY A 137 6.97 16.95 3.72
C GLY A 137 5.75 17.34 4.58
N VAL A 138 4.53 17.06 4.15
CA VAL A 138 3.30 17.32 4.94
C VAL A 138 2.63 16.02 5.37
N PRO A 139 1.91 16.00 6.51
CA PRO A 139 1.14 14.85 6.94
C PRO A 139 0.20 14.34 5.83
N LEU A 140 0.04 13.03 5.75
CA LEU A 140 -0.84 12.43 4.76
C LEU A 140 -2.28 12.95 4.88
N SER A 141 -2.89 13.27 3.75
CA SER A 141 -4.35 13.46 3.68
C SER A 141 -5.08 12.12 3.70
N ILE A 142 -6.39 12.15 3.96
CA ILE A 142 -7.28 10.98 3.84
C ILE A 142 -7.18 10.37 2.44
N GLU A 143 -7.07 11.18 1.39
CA GLU A 143 -6.93 10.71 0.01
C GLU A 143 -5.69 9.85 -0.18
N HIS A 144 -4.60 10.22 0.49
CA HIS A 144 -3.29 9.59 0.34
C HIS A 144 -2.97 8.58 1.43
N GLY A 145 -3.89 8.33 2.38
CA GLY A 145 -3.81 7.20 3.29
C GLY A 145 -3.47 7.53 4.74
N ALA A 146 -3.84 8.75 5.21
CA ALA A 146 -3.69 9.14 6.62
C ALA A 146 -4.30 8.11 7.58
N PRO A 147 -3.74 7.91 8.79
CA PRO A 147 -2.52 8.56 9.30
C PRO A 147 -1.23 7.84 8.87
N LEU A 148 -1.33 6.60 8.38
CA LEU A 148 -0.19 5.74 8.04
C LEU A 148 -0.52 4.88 6.81
N ARG A 149 0.45 4.70 5.93
CA ARG A 149 0.33 3.81 4.79
C ARG A 149 1.63 3.03 4.53
N LEU A 150 1.50 1.92 3.80
CA LEU A 150 2.64 1.26 3.19
C LEU A 150 2.99 1.91 1.85
N ILE A 151 4.28 2.02 1.56
CA ILE A 151 4.84 2.31 0.23
C ILE A 151 5.79 1.16 -0.11
N ALA A 152 5.48 0.45 -1.19
CA ALA A 152 6.27 -0.65 -1.73
C ALA A 152 6.46 -0.42 -3.24
N PRO A 153 7.49 0.35 -3.66
CA PRO A 153 7.63 0.88 -5.02
C PRO A 153 7.75 -0.20 -6.10
N ALA A 154 8.40 -1.32 -5.79
CA ALA A 154 8.54 -2.44 -6.73
C ALA A 154 7.22 -3.13 -7.08
N HIS A 155 6.12 -2.83 -6.36
CA HIS A 155 4.83 -3.48 -6.46
C HIS A 155 3.73 -2.52 -6.93
N TYR A 156 2.71 -3.06 -7.62
CA TYR A 156 1.55 -2.24 -7.98
C TYR A 156 0.85 -1.65 -6.74
N GLY A 157 0.36 -0.42 -6.87
CA GLY A 157 -0.13 0.44 -5.80
C GLY A 157 -1.21 -0.15 -4.88
N TYR A 158 -1.91 -1.22 -5.28
CA TYR A 158 -2.83 -1.91 -4.36
C TYR A 158 -2.12 -2.70 -3.25
N LYS A 159 -0.80 -2.91 -3.39
CA LYS A 159 0.06 -3.44 -2.32
C LYS A 159 0.45 -2.36 -1.32
N SER A 160 0.55 -1.12 -1.77
CA SER A 160 0.83 0.07 -0.94
C SER A 160 -0.43 0.53 -0.21
N ILE A 161 -0.91 -0.30 0.73
CA ILE A 161 -2.20 -0.11 1.43
C ILE A 161 -2.26 1.22 2.19
N LYS A 162 -3.41 1.90 2.13
CA LYS A 162 -3.74 3.14 2.84
C LYS A 162 -4.32 2.85 4.22
N HIS A 163 -4.30 3.83 5.12
CA HIS A 163 -4.96 3.77 6.44
C HIS A 163 -4.55 2.55 7.26
N LEU A 164 -3.28 2.15 7.16
CA LEU A 164 -2.74 0.96 7.79
C LEU A 164 -2.91 1.01 9.31
N ASN A 165 -3.53 -0.02 9.88
CA ASN A 165 -3.74 -0.11 11.32
C ASN A 165 -3.41 -1.47 11.94
N ARG A 166 -3.14 -2.49 11.12
CA ARG A 166 -2.74 -3.82 11.61
C ARG A 166 -1.83 -4.54 10.62
N ILE A 167 -0.80 -5.20 11.14
CA ILE A 167 0.14 -6.04 10.40
C ILE A 167 0.18 -7.41 11.07
N GLU A 168 -0.13 -8.46 10.31
CA GLU A 168 -0.16 -9.84 10.78
C GLU A 168 0.99 -10.63 10.14
N PHE A 169 1.88 -11.17 10.96
CA PHE A 169 3.01 -12.00 10.54
C PHE A 169 2.66 -13.46 10.68
N LEU A 170 2.68 -14.19 9.56
CA LEU A 170 2.23 -15.58 9.45
C LEU A 170 3.29 -16.45 8.78
N SER A 171 3.30 -17.75 9.09
CA SER A 171 4.17 -18.74 8.43
C SER A 171 3.62 -19.26 7.10
N SER A 172 2.37 -18.91 6.75
CA SER A 172 1.68 -19.42 5.56
C SER A 172 0.55 -18.50 5.14
N ASP A 173 0.23 -18.49 3.85
CA ASP A 173 -0.89 -17.76 3.24
C ASP A 173 -2.19 -18.58 3.13
N ALA A 174 -2.21 -19.81 3.65
CA ALA A 174 -3.28 -20.79 3.44
C ALA A 174 -4.70 -20.26 3.72
N ASN A 175 -4.84 -19.41 4.73
CA ASN A 175 -6.12 -18.82 5.13
C ASN A 175 -6.36 -17.40 4.57
N TYR A 176 -5.42 -16.86 3.81
CA TYR A 176 -5.58 -15.53 3.23
C TYR A 176 -6.59 -15.54 2.06
N ARG A 177 -7.50 -14.58 2.08
CA ARG A 177 -8.46 -14.36 0.98
C ARG A 177 -8.38 -12.89 0.57
N PRO A 178 -7.88 -12.59 -0.66
CA PRO A 178 -7.82 -11.22 -1.17
C PRO A 178 -9.22 -10.65 -1.40
N TYR A 179 -9.33 -9.32 -1.43
CA TYR A 179 -10.51 -8.65 -1.94
C TYR A 179 -10.53 -8.69 -3.47
N GLY A 180 -11.74 -8.78 -4.03
CA GLY A 180 -11.94 -8.83 -5.48
C GLY A 180 -11.80 -10.25 -6.04
N PHE A 181 -11.78 -10.34 -7.36
CA PHE A 181 -11.62 -11.62 -8.05
C PHE A 181 -10.17 -12.11 -7.93
N ARG A 182 -9.99 -13.38 -7.61
CA ARG A 182 -8.65 -13.97 -7.40
C ARG A 182 -7.73 -13.79 -8.62
N PHE A 183 -8.26 -13.84 -9.84
CA PHE A 183 -7.46 -13.65 -11.05
C PHE A 183 -6.93 -12.22 -11.22
N MET A 184 -7.53 -11.23 -10.54
CA MET A 184 -7.12 -9.82 -10.57
C MET A 184 -6.09 -9.46 -9.48
N VAL A 185 -5.73 -10.40 -8.61
CA VAL A 185 -4.82 -10.16 -7.50
C VAL A 185 -3.62 -11.09 -7.62
N HIS A 186 -2.43 -10.53 -7.83
CA HIS A 186 -1.19 -11.29 -7.83
C HIS A 186 -0.56 -11.31 -6.43
N PRO A 187 0.01 -12.42 -5.94
CA PRO A 187 0.66 -12.50 -4.62
C PRO A 187 1.71 -11.41 -4.41
N ARG A 188 2.63 -11.23 -5.35
CA ARG A 188 3.70 -10.23 -5.30
C ARG A 188 3.35 -8.95 -6.06
N ALA A 189 2.73 -9.03 -7.23
CA ALA A 189 2.31 -7.89 -8.06
C ALA A 189 3.48 -6.97 -8.47
N ARG A 190 4.60 -7.53 -8.86
CA ARG A 190 5.80 -6.79 -9.26
C ARG A 190 5.57 -6.03 -10.57
N VAL A 191 5.89 -4.74 -10.54
CA VAL A 191 5.66 -3.83 -11.68
C VAL A 191 6.55 -4.17 -12.85
N ALA A 192 7.83 -4.43 -12.60
CA ALA A 192 8.81 -4.75 -13.64
C ALA A 192 8.47 -6.01 -14.44
N LEU A 193 7.79 -6.97 -13.81
CA LEU A 193 7.37 -8.24 -14.42
C LEU A 193 5.92 -8.19 -14.94
N GLU A 194 5.27 -7.04 -14.85
CA GLU A 194 3.87 -6.85 -15.24
C GLU A 194 2.89 -7.84 -14.58
N GLU A 195 3.11 -8.18 -13.31
CA GLU A 195 2.28 -9.10 -12.53
C GLU A 195 0.94 -8.45 -12.10
N ARG A 196 0.07 -8.13 -13.06
CA ARG A 196 -1.21 -7.45 -12.84
C ARG A 196 -2.28 -8.33 -12.21
N GLY A 197 -2.16 -9.64 -12.34
CA GLY A 197 -3.09 -10.63 -11.81
C GLY A 197 -2.54 -12.04 -11.96
N GLN A 198 -3.36 -13.04 -11.55
CA GLN A 198 -3.04 -14.46 -11.72
C GLN A 198 -3.74 -15.00 -12.98
N TRP A 199 -3.17 -16.05 -13.58
CA TRP A 199 -3.70 -16.86 -14.68
C TRP A 199 -3.80 -16.15 -16.04
N LEU A 200 -3.82 -14.83 -16.09
CA LEU A 200 -3.83 -14.09 -17.35
C LEU A 200 -2.57 -13.23 -17.47
N PRO A 201 -1.96 -13.14 -18.66
CA PRO A 201 -0.80 -12.29 -18.89
C PRO A 201 -1.12 -10.82 -18.56
N GLY A 202 -0.17 -10.12 -17.92
CA GLY A 202 -0.33 -8.73 -17.51
C GLY A 202 -0.68 -7.79 -18.67
N TRP A 203 -0.11 -8.05 -19.88
CA TRP A 203 -0.41 -7.27 -21.08
C TRP A 203 -1.88 -7.38 -21.54
N MET A 204 -2.55 -8.50 -21.30
CA MET A 204 -4.00 -8.63 -21.56
C MET A 204 -4.83 -7.87 -20.53
N LEU A 205 -4.47 -8.01 -19.25
CA LEU A 205 -5.18 -7.35 -18.16
C LEU A 205 -5.15 -5.82 -18.26
N ARG A 206 -4.10 -5.22 -18.86
CA ARG A 206 -4.03 -3.76 -19.03
C ARG A 206 -5.20 -3.21 -19.87
N TYR A 207 -5.68 -3.96 -20.86
CA TYR A 207 -6.82 -3.55 -21.69
C TYR A 207 -8.14 -3.64 -20.93
N LEU A 208 -8.28 -4.62 -20.02
CA LEU A 208 -9.47 -4.75 -19.17
C LEU A 208 -9.50 -3.65 -18.10
N TYR A 209 -8.34 -3.22 -17.60
CA TYR A 209 -8.26 -2.25 -16.51
C TYR A 209 -8.38 -0.78 -16.97
N ARG A 210 -7.91 -0.45 -18.17
CA ARG A 210 -7.92 0.94 -18.68
C ARG A 210 -9.31 1.59 -18.67
N PRO A 211 -10.38 0.95 -19.13
CA PRO A 211 -11.71 1.57 -19.11
C PRO A 211 -12.22 1.87 -17.71
N LEU A 212 -11.69 1.22 -16.68
CA LEU A 212 -12.11 1.41 -15.28
C LEU A 212 -11.52 2.67 -14.64
N ILE A 213 -10.48 3.28 -15.21
CA ILE A 213 -9.78 4.42 -14.60
C ILE A 213 -10.73 5.59 -14.37
N GLY A 214 -11.37 6.09 -15.42
CA GLY A 214 -12.25 7.26 -15.34
C GLY A 214 -13.46 7.05 -14.41
N PRO A 215 -14.23 5.95 -14.54
CA PRO A 215 -15.32 5.65 -13.61
C PRO A 215 -14.87 5.54 -12.16
N THR A 216 -13.71 4.92 -11.90
CA THR A 216 -13.18 4.78 -10.54
C THR A 216 -12.82 6.13 -9.95
N ILE A 217 -12.07 6.99 -10.67
CA ILE A 217 -11.73 8.33 -10.21
C ILE A 217 -13.01 9.11 -9.85
N ARG A 218 -13.99 9.15 -10.75
CA ARG A 218 -15.27 9.83 -10.49
C ARG A 218 -15.99 9.33 -9.25
N ALA A 219 -15.95 8.00 -9.00
CA ALA A 219 -16.59 7.42 -7.82
C ALA A 219 -15.90 7.86 -6.52
N PHE A 220 -14.57 7.92 -6.52
CA PHE A 220 -13.79 8.36 -5.36
C PHE A 220 -13.93 9.87 -5.13
N ASP A 221 -13.87 10.70 -6.18
CA ASP A 221 -14.08 12.17 -6.09
C ASP A 221 -15.48 12.50 -5.56
N LYS A 222 -16.52 11.81 -6.06
CA LYS A 222 -17.88 11.99 -5.56
C LYS A 222 -17.98 11.64 -4.08
N ALA A 223 -17.33 10.57 -3.63
CA ALA A 223 -17.33 10.16 -2.23
C ALA A 223 -16.63 11.18 -1.32
N MET A 224 -15.52 11.78 -1.76
CA MET A 224 -14.83 12.84 -1.02
C MET A 224 -15.70 14.07 -0.81
N LYS A 225 -16.35 14.57 -1.88
CA LYS A 225 -17.27 15.72 -1.80
C LYS A 225 -18.41 15.51 -0.79
N PHE A 226 -18.93 14.28 -0.70
CA PHE A 226 -19.95 13.94 0.30
C PHE A 226 -19.39 13.97 1.73
N SER A 227 -18.18 13.46 1.94
CA SER A 227 -17.54 13.48 3.26
C SER A 227 -17.28 14.89 3.76
N ASP A 228 -16.75 15.76 2.89
CA ASP A 228 -16.46 17.16 3.22
C ASP A 228 -17.73 17.96 3.53
N HIS A 229 -18.84 17.64 2.89
CA HIS A 229 -20.13 18.26 3.17
C HIS A 229 -20.71 17.82 4.51
N ALA A 230 -20.59 16.52 4.82
CA ALA A 230 -21.06 15.97 6.10
C ALA A 230 -20.24 16.45 7.31
N ALA A 231 -18.96 16.78 7.12
CA ALA A 231 -18.10 17.31 8.18
C ALA A 231 -18.33 18.81 8.48
N LYS A 232 -19.12 19.52 7.65
CA LYS A 232 -19.44 20.95 7.79
C LYS A 232 -20.82 21.23 8.38
N ILE A 233 -21.61 20.20 8.66
CA ILE A 233 -22.91 20.23 9.32
C ILE A 233 -22.78 19.75 10.76
#